data_bf8fa0ffd8c4e525e77087094bb2545c
#
_entry.id   bf8fa0ffd8c4e525e77087094bb2545c
#
_cell.length_a   1.000
_cell.length_b   1.000
_cell.length_c   1.000
_cell.angle_alpha   90.00
_cell.angle_beta   90.00
_cell.angle_gamma   90.00
#
_symmetry.space_group_name_H-M   'P 1'
#
loop_
_entity.id
_entity.type
_entity.pdbx_description
1 polymer ?
#
loop_
_entity_poly.entity_id
_entity_poly.type
_entity_poly.pdbx_seq_one_letter_code
_entity_poly.pdbx_strand_id
1 'polypeptide(L)'
;ETGIGMTPMQRWTDLEEGNTCMSCHGRAGVDYTTFVGGADCKTAFDPDVGTVSSCATCHRIAGTPDQWSRAEHGKLAGRVCIDCHMPLVERPVAVGTAPRLVRSHTFPASSNEAQLRRAYAYDAQVTGNEVVVRITNKGVGHNFPTANRQRGVESLVVVRDRDGKEIARSRLVCRYPYASELAPHQMTLPRGSQIPSGKTTEHRVPLTIADGTVECRLYFKLYRPSADTDADLARCLEERRIPF
;
A
#
# COMPACT_ATOMS: atom_id res chain seq x y z
N GLU A 1 11.30 30.44 3.45
CA GLU A 1 12.23 29.71 2.56
C GLU A 1 11.85 28.25 2.59
N THR A 2 11.14 27.80 1.57
CA THR A 2 10.76 26.41 1.40
C THR A 2 11.98 25.67 0.88
N GLY A 3 12.78 25.10 1.77
CA GLY A 3 13.83 24.19 1.40
C GLY A 3 13.23 23.01 0.65
N ILE A 4 13.42 22.98 -0.65
CA ILE A 4 13.21 21.78 -1.45
C ILE A 4 14.22 20.77 -0.95
N GLY A 5 13.77 19.89 -0.04
CA GLY A 5 14.58 18.79 0.42
C GLY A 5 15.01 17.99 -0.81
N MET A 6 16.29 18.03 -1.14
CA MET A 6 16.83 17.22 -2.22
C MET A 6 16.50 15.77 -1.92
N THR A 7 15.76 15.16 -2.82
CA THR A 7 15.66 13.70 -2.87
C THR A 7 17.07 13.14 -2.82
N PRO A 8 17.37 12.18 -1.94
CA PRO A 8 18.63 11.50 -2.00
C PRO A 8 18.82 11.02 -3.44
N MET A 9 19.79 11.57 -4.14
CA MET A 9 20.11 11.11 -5.49
C MET A 9 20.51 9.66 -5.35
N GLN A 10 19.88 8.81 -6.15
CA GLN A 10 20.28 7.42 -6.27
C GLN A 10 21.78 7.38 -6.51
N ARG A 11 22.53 6.77 -5.60
CA ARG A 11 23.96 6.61 -5.78
C ARG A 11 24.19 5.77 -7.02
N TRP A 12 25.00 6.25 -7.93
CA TRP A 12 25.40 5.51 -9.13
C TRP A 12 26.42 4.41 -8.80
N THR A 13 27.05 4.51 -7.63
CA THR A 13 27.97 3.54 -7.05
C THR A 13 27.31 2.93 -5.81
N ASP A 14 27.62 1.70 -5.50
CA ASP A 14 27.15 0.97 -4.33
C ASP A 14 25.62 0.69 -4.33
N LEU A 15 25.03 0.49 -5.50
CA LEU A 15 23.61 0.12 -5.65
C LEU A 15 23.30 -1.24 -4.99
N GLU A 16 24.29 -2.08 -4.83
CA GLU A 16 24.17 -3.40 -4.19
C GLU A 16 23.98 -3.30 -2.68
N GLU A 17 24.39 -2.20 -2.04
CA GLU A 17 24.23 -2.01 -0.60
C GLU A 17 22.77 -1.80 -0.15
N GLY A 18 21.91 -1.33 -1.05
CA GLY A 18 20.50 -1.03 -0.74
C GLY A 18 20.36 0.00 0.39
N ASN A 19 19.31 -0.14 1.18
CA ASN A 19 19.13 0.66 2.40
C ASN A 19 19.91 0.03 3.55
N THR A 20 20.98 0.68 3.98
CA THR A 20 21.79 0.23 5.13
C THR A 20 21.14 0.66 6.45
N CYS A 21 21.59 0.09 7.57
CA CYS A 21 21.18 0.52 8.91
C CYS A 21 21.40 2.03 9.11
N MET A 22 22.45 2.57 8.52
CA MET A 22 22.80 3.99 8.59
C MET A 22 21.81 4.92 7.90
N SER A 23 21.01 4.42 6.97
CA SER A 23 19.97 5.21 6.29
C SER A 23 18.88 5.69 7.27
N CYS A 24 18.60 4.92 8.31
CA CYS A 24 17.61 5.24 9.34
C CYS A 24 18.25 5.56 10.70
N HIS A 25 19.38 4.92 11.04
CA HIS A 25 20.03 5.01 12.33
C HIS A 25 21.30 5.91 12.32
N GLY A 26 21.75 6.33 11.15
CA GLY A 26 22.89 7.24 11.02
C GLY A 26 22.47 8.71 11.12
N ARG A 27 23.19 9.48 11.92
CA ARG A 27 23.07 10.94 11.98
C ARG A 27 24.46 11.58 11.88
N ALA A 28 24.57 12.71 11.19
CA ALA A 28 25.85 13.39 11.07
C ALA A 28 26.44 13.74 12.46
N GLY A 29 27.66 13.26 12.72
CA GLY A 29 28.33 13.48 14.00
C GLY A 29 28.00 12.49 15.13
N VAL A 30 27.18 11.49 14.87
CA VAL A 30 26.84 10.42 15.84
C VAL A 30 27.01 9.08 15.16
N ASP A 31 27.71 8.15 15.80
CA ASP A 31 28.02 6.86 15.19
C ASP A 31 26.77 6.00 14.92
N TYR A 32 25.81 6.01 15.85
CA TYR A 32 24.51 5.34 15.69
C TYR A 32 23.44 5.98 16.58
N THR A 33 22.21 6.04 16.08
CA THR A 33 21.04 6.40 16.90
C THR A 33 20.18 5.15 17.11
N THR A 34 19.96 4.78 18.35
CA THR A 34 19.07 3.68 18.73
C THR A 34 18.15 4.09 19.86
N PHE A 35 17.01 3.39 20.00
CA PHE A 35 16.13 3.59 21.15
C PHE A 35 16.70 3.06 22.48
N VAL A 36 17.78 2.30 22.44
CA VAL A 36 18.41 1.70 23.62
C VAL A 36 19.92 1.82 23.48
N GLY A 37 20.52 2.68 24.26
CA GLY A 37 21.97 2.78 24.40
C GLY A 37 22.52 1.59 25.20
N GLY A 38 23.62 1.01 24.71
CA GLY A 38 24.45 0.04 25.47
C GLY A 38 25.73 0.72 25.94
N ALA A 39 26.31 0.22 27.06
CA ALA A 39 27.47 0.82 27.68
C ALA A 39 28.71 0.88 26.77
N ASP A 40 28.83 -0.03 25.80
CA ASP A 40 30.01 -0.21 24.97
C ASP A 40 29.86 0.37 23.54
N CYS A 41 28.66 0.79 23.16
CA CYS A 41 28.41 1.47 21.88
C CYS A 41 28.01 2.92 22.16
N LYS A 42 28.68 3.88 21.57
CA LYS A 42 28.33 5.31 21.65
C LYS A 42 27.03 5.56 20.87
N THR A 43 25.92 5.09 21.41
CA THR A 43 24.58 5.27 20.83
C THR A 43 23.91 6.45 21.49
N ALA A 44 23.34 7.36 20.68
CA ALA A 44 22.51 8.45 21.16
C ALA A 44 21.04 8.11 20.91
N PHE A 45 20.18 8.46 21.86
CA PHE A 45 18.74 8.37 21.67
C PHE A 45 18.30 9.49 20.72
N ASP A 46 17.64 9.13 19.62
CA ASP A 46 17.00 10.07 18.73
C ASP A 46 15.48 9.81 18.74
N PRO A 47 14.67 10.72 19.29
CA PRO A 47 13.22 10.53 19.36
C PRO A 47 12.54 10.54 17.99
N ASP A 48 13.21 11.01 16.93
CA ASP A 48 12.65 11.07 15.59
C ASP A 48 12.76 9.73 14.85
N VAL A 49 13.65 8.83 15.27
CA VAL A 49 13.78 7.49 14.63
C VAL A 49 12.51 6.69 14.83
N GLY A 50 11.93 6.22 13.70
CA GLY A 50 10.67 5.47 13.66
C GLY A 50 9.42 6.33 13.64
N THR A 51 9.56 7.67 13.70
CA THR A 51 8.42 8.59 13.49
C THR A 51 8.05 8.71 12.00
N VAL A 52 6.95 9.38 11.73
CA VAL A 52 6.53 9.70 10.35
C VAL A 52 7.61 10.54 9.64
N SER A 53 8.28 11.44 10.37
CA SER A 53 9.32 12.32 9.83
C SER A 53 10.51 11.53 9.30
N SER A 54 10.98 10.51 10.04
CA SER A 54 12.10 9.67 9.58
C SER A 54 11.75 8.88 8.32
N CYS A 55 10.55 8.33 8.23
CA CYS A 55 10.07 7.62 7.04
C CYS A 55 9.85 8.57 5.85
N ALA A 56 9.40 9.80 6.11
CA ALA A 56 9.12 10.81 5.10
C ALA A 56 10.37 11.22 4.30
N THR A 57 11.56 11.06 4.85
CA THR A 57 12.82 11.35 4.16
C THR A 57 12.89 10.64 2.81
N CYS A 58 12.50 9.38 2.74
CA CYS A 58 12.48 8.59 1.50
C CYS A 58 11.09 8.49 0.87
N HIS A 59 10.01 8.46 1.67
CA HIS A 59 8.65 8.19 1.19
C HIS A 59 7.85 9.45 0.80
N ARG A 60 8.44 10.65 0.89
CA ARG A 60 7.76 11.91 0.55
C ARG A 60 7.32 12.00 -0.91
N ILE A 61 8.13 11.48 -1.85
CA ILE A 61 7.83 11.53 -3.30
C ILE A 61 6.49 10.85 -3.62
N ALA A 62 6.17 9.78 -2.91
CA ALA A 62 4.91 9.06 -3.08
C ALA A 62 3.73 9.75 -2.40
N GLY A 63 3.94 10.84 -1.65
CA GLY A 63 2.92 11.54 -0.89
C GLY A 63 2.31 10.74 0.27
N THR A 64 2.87 9.57 0.60
CA THR A 64 2.34 8.68 1.64
C THR A 64 2.34 9.34 3.03
N PRO A 65 3.39 10.06 3.48
CA PRO A 65 3.37 10.78 4.74
C PRO A 65 2.30 11.88 4.79
N ASP A 66 2.08 12.58 3.68
CA ASP A 66 1.04 13.62 3.60
C ASP A 66 -0.36 13.01 3.63
N GLN A 67 -0.55 11.85 3.01
CA GLN A 67 -1.80 11.10 3.09
C GLN A 67 -2.05 10.65 4.53
N TRP A 68 -1.01 10.15 5.22
CA TRP A 68 -1.08 9.77 6.62
C TRP A 68 -1.47 10.96 7.53
N SER A 69 -0.81 12.10 7.36
CA SER A 69 -1.05 13.29 8.21
C SER A 69 -2.46 13.86 8.05
N ARG A 70 -3.08 13.71 6.87
CA ARG A 70 -4.44 14.16 6.56
C ARG A 70 -5.53 13.13 6.86
N ALA A 71 -5.15 11.87 7.05
CA ALA A 71 -6.11 10.80 7.27
C ALA A 71 -6.65 10.83 8.70
N GLU A 72 -7.97 10.90 8.85
CA GLU A 72 -8.62 10.78 10.15
C GLU A 72 -8.29 9.44 10.81
N HIS A 73 -8.23 8.37 10.00
CA HIS A 73 -7.89 7.00 10.43
C HIS A 73 -6.40 6.80 10.71
N GLY A 74 -5.50 7.54 10.06
CA GLY A 74 -4.05 7.44 10.28
C GLY A 74 -3.64 7.85 11.68
N LYS A 75 -4.38 8.74 12.29
CA LYS A 75 -4.18 9.18 13.67
C LYS A 75 -4.78 8.22 14.71
N LEU A 76 -5.37 7.10 14.28
CA LEU A 76 -6.00 6.13 15.16
C LEU A 76 -5.02 5.62 16.22
N ALA A 77 -5.25 6.01 17.44
CA ALA A 77 -4.60 5.51 18.65
C ALA A 77 -3.08 5.73 18.71
N GLY A 78 -2.54 6.83 18.18
CA GLY A 78 -1.11 7.15 18.28
C GLY A 78 -0.19 6.23 17.47
N ARG A 79 -0.72 5.44 16.53
CA ARG A 79 0.09 4.57 15.66
C ARG A 79 0.92 5.40 14.70
N VAL A 80 2.09 4.86 14.35
CA VAL A 80 3.01 5.41 13.37
C VAL A 80 3.38 4.34 12.32
N CYS A 81 4.14 4.70 11.30
CA CYS A 81 4.49 3.82 10.19
C CYS A 81 5.06 2.48 10.63
N ILE A 82 5.94 2.49 11.64
CA ILE A 82 6.62 1.30 12.15
C ILE A 82 5.68 0.30 12.82
N ASP A 83 4.50 0.70 13.29
CA ASP A 83 3.57 -0.22 13.95
C ASP A 83 2.96 -1.24 12.98
N CYS A 84 2.91 -0.87 11.70
CA CYS A 84 2.44 -1.76 10.65
C CYS A 84 3.59 -2.31 9.79
N HIS A 85 4.61 -1.47 9.51
CA HIS A 85 5.69 -1.82 8.59
C HIS A 85 6.93 -2.39 9.26
N MET A 86 7.02 -2.31 10.59
CA MET A 86 8.06 -2.92 11.42
C MET A 86 7.41 -3.59 12.63
N PRO A 87 6.60 -4.65 12.44
CA PRO A 87 5.87 -5.28 13.55
C PRO A 87 6.85 -5.82 14.60
N LEU A 88 6.40 -5.85 15.86
CA LEU A 88 7.15 -6.48 16.93
C LEU A 88 7.22 -7.99 16.70
N VAL A 89 8.40 -8.54 16.81
CA VAL A 89 8.70 -9.97 16.73
C VAL A 89 9.60 -10.37 17.88
N GLU A 90 9.42 -11.56 18.41
CA GLU A 90 10.29 -12.12 19.42
C GLU A 90 11.43 -12.88 18.73
N ARG A 91 12.66 -12.42 18.94
CA ARG A 91 13.85 -13.08 18.40
C ARG A 91 15.12 -12.71 19.17
N PRO A 92 16.16 -13.55 19.12
CA PRO A 92 17.49 -13.15 19.52
C PRO A 92 17.98 -11.96 18.68
N VAL A 93 18.65 -11.00 19.31
CA VAL A 93 19.24 -9.84 18.63
C VAL A 93 20.71 -10.06 18.28
N ALA A 94 21.35 -11.00 18.96
CA ALA A 94 22.70 -11.45 18.69
C ALA A 94 22.82 -12.93 18.99
N VAL A 95 23.86 -13.57 18.46
CA VAL A 95 24.15 -14.98 18.72
C VAL A 95 24.35 -15.19 20.22
N GLY A 96 23.66 -16.19 20.79
CA GLY A 96 23.74 -16.53 22.22
C GLY A 96 22.91 -15.64 23.16
N THR A 97 22.16 -14.68 22.67
CA THR A 97 21.26 -13.88 23.52
C THR A 97 19.86 -14.51 23.60
N ALA A 98 19.20 -14.30 24.73
CA ALA A 98 17.80 -14.70 24.88
C ALA A 98 16.90 -13.91 23.91
N PRO A 99 15.82 -14.52 23.37
CA PRO A 99 14.83 -13.82 22.56
C PRO A 99 14.21 -12.66 23.35
N ARG A 100 13.95 -11.57 22.65
CA ARG A 100 13.20 -10.42 23.17
C ARG A 100 12.36 -9.77 22.06
N LEU A 101 11.35 -9.01 22.44
CA LEU A 101 10.55 -8.25 21.51
C LEU A 101 11.38 -7.13 20.86
N VAL A 102 11.46 -7.18 19.55
CA VAL A 102 12.18 -6.18 18.73
C VAL A 102 11.37 -5.85 17.48
N ARG A 103 11.60 -4.68 16.89
CA ARG A 103 11.02 -4.33 15.60
C ARG A 103 11.62 -5.19 14.50
N SER A 104 10.76 -5.79 13.66
CA SER A 104 11.18 -6.49 12.45
C SER A 104 11.61 -5.47 11.40
N HIS A 105 12.71 -5.73 10.71
CA HIS A 105 13.21 -4.93 9.59
C HIS A 105 12.87 -5.55 8.22
N THR A 106 11.86 -6.43 8.17
CA THR A 106 11.40 -7.05 6.92
C THR A 106 10.50 -6.12 6.09
N PHE A 107 10.01 -5.04 6.69
CA PHE A 107 9.16 -4.03 6.06
C PHE A 107 8.00 -4.63 5.24
N PRO A 108 7.12 -5.44 5.84
CA PRO A 108 6.00 -6.03 5.13
C PRO A 108 5.14 -4.93 4.49
N ALA A 109 4.87 -5.10 3.21
CA ALA A 109 4.10 -4.17 2.40
C ALA A 109 3.34 -4.94 1.30
N SER A 110 3.32 -4.42 0.08
CA SER A 110 2.62 -5.02 -1.06
C SER A 110 3.12 -6.42 -1.47
N SER A 111 4.33 -6.79 -1.10
CA SER A 111 4.87 -8.14 -1.28
C SER A 111 4.36 -9.15 -0.25
N ASN A 112 3.83 -8.69 0.87
CA ASN A 112 3.31 -9.51 1.94
C ASN A 112 1.78 -9.60 1.84
N GLU A 113 1.25 -10.78 1.53
CA GLU A 113 -0.19 -10.99 1.33
C GLU A 113 -0.99 -10.75 2.61
N ALA A 114 -0.51 -11.19 3.76
CA ALA A 114 -1.20 -10.97 5.03
C ALA A 114 -1.33 -9.47 5.34
N GLN A 115 -0.29 -8.69 5.04
CA GLN A 115 -0.34 -7.23 5.19
C GLN A 115 -1.30 -6.59 4.19
N LEU A 116 -1.35 -7.06 2.93
CA LEU A 116 -2.32 -6.60 1.94
C LEU A 116 -3.75 -6.88 2.39
N ARG A 117 -4.05 -8.10 2.86
CA ARG A 117 -5.40 -8.48 3.33
C ARG A 117 -5.88 -7.68 4.52
N ARG A 118 -4.99 -7.13 5.33
CA ARG A 118 -5.32 -6.20 6.42
C ARG A 118 -5.69 -4.80 5.94
N ALA A 119 -5.27 -4.43 4.73
CA ALA A 119 -5.44 -3.08 4.22
C ALA A 119 -6.89 -2.75 3.83
N TYR A 120 -7.67 -3.74 3.42
CA TYR A 120 -9.00 -3.52 2.84
C TYR A 120 -10.09 -4.40 3.47
N ALA A 121 -11.34 -4.01 3.26
CA ALA A 121 -12.50 -4.90 3.30
C ALA A 121 -13.08 -5.00 1.90
N TYR A 122 -13.58 -6.16 1.55
CA TYR A 122 -14.19 -6.46 0.27
C TYR A 122 -15.57 -7.05 0.47
N ASP A 123 -16.54 -6.50 -0.23
CA ASP A 123 -17.90 -7.03 -0.30
C ASP A 123 -18.38 -6.99 -1.75
N ALA A 124 -19.11 -8.04 -2.16
CA ALA A 124 -19.71 -8.12 -3.47
C ALA A 124 -21.08 -8.79 -3.35
N GLN A 125 -22.09 -8.16 -3.89
CA GLN A 125 -23.46 -8.64 -3.82
C GLN A 125 -24.26 -8.22 -5.06
N VAL A 126 -25.30 -8.99 -5.36
CA VAL A 126 -26.34 -8.58 -6.31
C VAL A 126 -27.46 -7.88 -5.53
N THR A 127 -27.84 -6.69 -5.95
CA THR A 127 -28.90 -5.88 -5.32
C THR A 127 -29.82 -5.35 -6.42
N GLY A 128 -31.05 -5.87 -6.46
CA GLY A 128 -31.97 -5.57 -7.57
C GLY A 128 -31.38 -6.05 -8.89
N ASN A 129 -31.23 -5.13 -9.83
CA ASN A 129 -30.66 -5.40 -11.15
C ASN A 129 -29.20 -4.92 -11.31
N GLU A 130 -28.47 -4.83 -10.22
CA GLU A 130 -27.06 -4.41 -10.23
C GLU A 130 -26.18 -5.35 -9.43
N VAL A 131 -24.96 -5.53 -9.88
CA VAL A 131 -23.85 -6.02 -9.05
C VAL A 131 -23.20 -4.83 -8.39
N VAL A 132 -23.06 -4.88 -7.07
CA VAL A 132 -22.37 -3.85 -6.29
C VAL A 132 -21.16 -4.48 -5.59
N VAL A 133 -19.98 -4.06 -5.99
CA VAL A 133 -18.72 -4.41 -5.32
C VAL A 133 -18.24 -3.21 -4.51
N ARG A 134 -17.97 -3.42 -3.21
CA ARG A 134 -17.44 -2.40 -2.30
C ARG A 134 -16.03 -2.75 -1.87
N ILE A 135 -15.13 -1.79 -2.01
CA ILE A 135 -13.74 -1.89 -1.55
C ILE A 135 -13.52 -0.78 -0.54
N THR A 136 -13.29 -1.14 0.70
CA THR A 136 -13.07 -0.18 1.80
C THR A 136 -11.61 -0.23 2.24
N ASN A 137 -10.94 0.91 2.26
CA ASN A 137 -9.64 1.06 2.91
C ASN A 137 -9.86 1.11 4.43
N LYS A 138 -9.77 -0.03 5.11
CA LYS A 138 -10.09 -0.14 6.56
C LYS A 138 -8.86 -0.22 7.46
N GLY A 139 -7.73 -0.63 6.92
CA GLY A 139 -6.59 -1.06 7.73
C GLY A 139 -5.35 -0.23 7.60
N VAL A 140 -5.32 0.76 6.69
CA VAL A 140 -4.15 1.61 6.48
C VAL A 140 -4.46 3.08 6.66
N GLY A 141 -3.52 3.80 7.27
CA GLY A 141 -3.64 5.23 7.55
C GLY A 141 -3.25 6.13 6.38
N HIS A 142 -3.10 5.59 5.20
CA HIS A 142 -2.82 6.31 3.95
C HIS A 142 -3.73 5.80 2.84
N ASN A 143 -3.69 6.38 1.66
CA ASN A 143 -4.49 5.92 0.54
C ASN A 143 -4.07 4.49 0.12
N PHE A 144 -5.01 3.77 -0.51
CA PHE A 144 -4.81 2.43 -1.03
C PHE A 144 -5.19 2.36 -2.51
N PRO A 145 -4.27 1.93 -3.42
CA PRO A 145 -2.85 1.65 -3.19
C PRO A 145 -2.04 2.94 -2.99
N THR A 146 -0.81 2.82 -2.46
CA THR A 146 0.12 3.94 -2.30
C THR A 146 1.56 3.58 -2.67
N ALA A 147 2.46 4.52 -2.55
CA ALA A 147 3.91 4.47 -2.73
C ALA A 147 4.39 4.37 -4.19
N ASN A 148 3.96 3.43 -4.97
CA ASN A 148 4.41 3.28 -6.36
C ASN A 148 3.26 3.62 -7.32
N ARG A 149 3.53 4.51 -8.27
CA ARG A 149 2.54 4.96 -9.29
C ARG A 149 2.09 3.86 -10.24
N GLN A 150 2.88 2.81 -10.39
CA GLN A 150 2.55 1.67 -11.24
C GLN A 150 1.57 0.69 -10.57
N ARG A 151 1.36 0.80 -9.26
CA ARG A 151 0.45 -0.07 -8.52
C ARG A 151 -1.00 0.27 -8.78
N GLY A 152 -1.84 -0.78 -8.80
CA GLY A 152 -3.28 -0.65 -8.91
C GLY A 152 -4.02 -1.65 -8.04
N VAL A 153 -5.24 -1.26 -7.64
CA VAL A 153 -6.25 -2.16 -7.09
C VAL A 153 -7.38 -2.18 -8.10
N GLU A 154 -7.72 -3.35 -8.61
CA GLU A 154 -8.67 -3.52 -9.71
C GLU A 154 -9.80 -4.46 -9.32
N SER A 155 -11.03 -4.00 -9.44
CA SER A 155 -12.23 -4.83 -9.34
C SER A 155 -12.66 -5.25 -10.73
N LEU A 156 -12.68 -6.54 -10.99
CA LEU A 156 -13.20 -7.13 -12.23
C LEU A 156 -14.54 -7.80 -11.93
N VAL A 157 -15.56 -7.43 -12.68
CA VAL A 157 -16.89 -8.06 -12.66
C VAL A 157 -17.17 -8.66 -14.04
N VAL A 158 -17.50 -9.95 -14.08
CA VAL A 158 -17.90 -10.66 -15.29
C VAL A 158 -19.28 -11.25 -15.07
N VAL A 159 -20.23 -10.92 -15.93
CA VAL A 159 -21.59 -11.45 -15.91
C VAL A 159 -21.71 -12.54 -16.97
N ARG A 160 -22.21 -13.72 -16.57
CA ARG A 160 -22.46 -14.86 -17.46
C ARG A 160 -23.92 -15.29 -17.39
N ASP A 161 -24.47 -15.72 -18.53
CA ASP A 161 -25.77 -16.35 -18.57
C ASP A 161 -25.74 -17.79 -18.01
N ARG A 162 -26.88 -18.49 -18.08
CA ARG A 162 -27.03 -19.88 -17.63
C ARG A 162 -26.14 -20.86 -18.37
N ASP A 163 -25.81 -20.58 -19.62
CA ASP A 163 -24.95 -21.39 -20.46
C ASP A 163 -23.46 -21.11 -20.26
N GLY A 164 -23.14 -20.18 -19.37
CA GLY A 164 -21.78 -19.77 -19.04
C GLY A 164 -21.16 -18.76 -20.03
N LYS A 165 -21.92 -18.30 -21.02
CA LYS A 165 -21.48 -17.29 -21.97
C LYS A 165 -21.32 -15.93 -21.28
N GLU A 166 -20.21 -15.26 -21.55
CA GLU A 166 -19.99 -13.90 -21.05
C GLU A 166 -20.95 -12.90 -21.74
N ILE A 167 -21.73 -12.21 -20.93
CA ILE A 167 -22.71 -11.20 -21.36
C ILE A 167 -22.16 -9.79 -21.15
N ALA A 168 -21.44 -9.58 -20.03
CA ALA A 168 -20.84 -8.28 -19.71
C ALA A 168 -19.54 -8.46 -18.95
N ARG A 169 -18.63 -7.49 -19.11
CA ARG A 169 -17.39 -7.35 -18.37
C ARG A 169 -17.15 -5.92 -18.00
N SER A 170 -16.85 -5.66 -16.76
CA SER A 170 -16.54 -4.32 -16.26
C SER A 170 -15.34 -4.34 -15.33
N ARG A 171 -14.54 -3.27 -15.36
CA ARG A 171 -13.34 -3.12 -14.53
C ARG A 171 -13.29 -1.71 -13.93
N LEU A 172 -13.18 -1.66 -12.61
CA LEU A 172 -12.85 -0.45 -11.88
C LEU A 172 -11.37 -0.48 -11.50
N VAL A 173 -10.64 0.60 -11.74
CA VAL A 173 -9.21 0.73 -11.41
C VAL A 173 -9.01 1.85 -10.41
N CYS A 174 -8.48 1.50 -9.23
CA CYS A 174 -8.04 2.43 -8.20
C CYS A 174 -6.52 2.56 -8.26
N ARG A 175 -6.00 3.77 -8.50
CA ARG A 175 -4.57 4.00 -8.76
C ARG A 175 -4.14 5.46 -8.58
N TYR A 176 -2.84 5.66 -8.53
CA TYR A 176 -2.24 6.98 -8.73
C TYR A 176 -2.47 7.50 -10.16
N PRO A 177 -2.56 8.82 -10.34
CA PRO A 177 -2.52 9.40 -11.67
C PRO A 177 -1.12 9.23 -12.29
N TYR A 178 -1.07 9.02 -13.60
CA TYR A 178 0.19 9.00 -14.35
C TYR A 178 0.52 10.40 -14.88
N ALA A 179 1.81 10.73 -14.92
CA ALA A 179 2.26 11.97 -15.54
C ALA A 179 1.93 12.01 -17.05
N SER A 180 1.91 10.85 -17.72
CA SER A 180 1.52 10.71 -19.12
C SER A 180 0.03 10.99 -19.40
N GLU A 181 -0.80 11.09 -18.35
CA GLU A 181 -2.20 11.48 -18.47
C GLU A 181 -2.40 12.99 -18.42
N LEU A 182 -1.31 13.73 -18.18
CA LEU A 182 -1.33 15.18 -18.30
C LEU A 182 -1.41 15.60 -19.76
N ALA A 183 -2.35 16.49 -20.08
CA ALA A 183 -2.31 17.21 -21.33
C ALA A 183 -1.01 18.06 -21.40
N PRO A 184 -0.48 18.37 -22.61
CA PRO A 184 0.81 19.06 -22.77
C PRO A 184 0.97 20.36 -21.99
N HIS A 185 -0.12 21.01 -21.59
CA HIS A 185 -0.12 22.26 -20.82
C HIS A 185 -0.69 22.14 -19.41
N GLN A 186 -0.93 20.92 -18.95
CA GLN A 186 -1.53 20.70 -17.65
C GLN A 186 -0.42 20.57 -16.59
N MET A 187 -0.33 21.54 -15.69
CA MET A 187 0.68 21.59 -14.64
C MET A 187 0.33 20.76 -13.38
N THR A 188 -0.93 20.36 -13.25
CA THR A 188 -1.41 19.58 -12.11
C THR A 188 -1.75 18.16 -12.53
N LEU A 189 -1.24 17.17 -11.78
CA LEU A 189 -1.62 15.79 -11.98
C LEU A 189 -3.13 15.60 -11.79
N PRO A 190 -3.81 14.85 -12.68
CA PRO A 190 -5.20 14.51 -12.47
C PRO A 190 -5.36 13.80 -11.12
N ARG A 191 -6.52 13.94 -10.48
CA ARG A 191 -6.79 13.24 -9.22
C ARG A 191 -6.68 11.74 -9.43
N GLY A 192 -5.89 11.09 -8.58
CA GLY A 192 -5.87 9.64 -8.53
C GLY A 192 -7.19 9.07 -8.04
N SER A 193 -7.49 7.86 -8.45
CA SER A 193 -8.64 7.09 -7.96
C SER A 193 -8.29 6.18 -6.77
N GLN A 194 -7.23 6.51 -6.04
CA GLN A 194 -6.86 5.80 -4.82
C GLN A 194 -7.99 5.88 -3.79
N ILE A 195 -8.14 4.84 -2.99
CA ILE A 195 -9.15 4.79 -1.92
C ILE A 195 -8.55 5.45 -0.67
N PRO A 196 -9.05 6.61 -0.23
CA PRO A 196 -8.54 7.25 0.97
C PRO A 196 -8.78 6.41 2.23
N SER A 197 -7.95 6.62 3.26
CA SER A 197 -8.10 5.93 4.54
C SER A 197 -9.52 6.07 5.11
N GLY A 198 -10.12 4.96 5.52
CA GLY A 198 -11.48 4.90 6.03
C GLY A 198 -12.60 5.08 5.01
N LYS A 199 -12.28 5.26 3.72
CA LYS A 199 -13.30 5.44 2.68
C LYS A 199 -13.53 4.16 1.89
N THR A 200 -14.72 4.11 1.28
CA THR A 200 -15.18 3.02 0.41
C THR A 200 -15.30 3.54 -1.02
N THR A 201 -14.91 2.71 -1.98
CA THR A 201 -15.24 2.90 -3.39
C THR A 201 -16.20 1.80 -3.83
N GLU A 202 -17.10 2.10 -4.74
CA GLU A 202 -18.08 1.16 -5.29
C GLU A 202 -17.85 0.95 -6.77
N HIS A 203 -17.95 -0.29 -7.20
CA HIS A 203 -18.03 -0.69 -8.61
C HIS A 203 -19.41 -1.27 -8.86
N ARG A 204 -20.24 -0.52 -9.58
CA ARG A 204 -21.61 -0.89 -9.91
C ARG A 204 -21.69 -1.33 -11.35
N VAL A 205 -22.30 -2.48 -11.59
CA VAL A 205 -22.48 -3.05 -12.93
C VAL A 205 -23.93 -3.47 -13.10
N PRO A 206 -24.66 -2.87 -14.04
CA PRO A 206 -26.05 -3.24 -14.30
C PRO A 206 -26.15 -4.66 -14.85
N LEU A 207 -27.15 -5.40 -14.42
CA LEU A 207 -27.54 -6.71 -14.96
C LEU A 207 -28.56 -6.48 -16.06
N THR A 208 -28.27 -7.02 -17.24
CA THR A 208 -29.12 -6.91 -18.44
C THR A 208 -29.90 -8.20 -18.73
N ILE A 209 -29.70 -9.23 -17.91
CA ILE A 209 -30.38 -10.52 -17.96
C ILE A 209 -31.01 -10.84 -16.61
N ALA A 210 -32.02 -11.66 -16.60
CA ALA A 210 -32.81 -11.95 -15.40
C ALA A 210 -32.15 -12.96 -14.46
N ASP A 211 -31.27 -13.81 -14.99
CA ASP A 211 -30.59 -14.86 -14.24
C ASP A 211 -29.23 -15.22 -14.85
N GLY A 212 -28.37 -15.79 -14.03
CA GLY A 212 -27.03 -16.14 -14.44
C GLY A 212 -26.06 -16.23 -13.26
N THR A 213 -24.80 -15.95 -13.54
CA THR A 213 -23.75 -15.94 -12.54
C THR A 213 -22.85 -14.71 -12.72
N VAL A 214 -22.53 -14.07 -11.62
CA VAL A 214 -21.53 -13.00 -11.57
C VAL A 214 -20.24 -13.52 -10.97
N GLU A 215 -19.13 -13.32 -11.66
CA GLU A 215 -17.78 -13.50 -11.14
C GLU A 215 -17.20 -12.16 -10.75
N CYS A 216 -16.87 -11.97 -9.46
CA CYS A 216 -16.27 -10.78 -8.94
C CYS A 216 -14.86 -11.09 -8.44
N ARG A 217 -13.85 -10.41 -8.98
CA ARG A 217 -12.45 -10.58 -8.57
C ARG A 217 -11.84 -9.25 -8.16
N LEU A 218 -11.00 -9.29 -7.12
CA LEU A 218 -10.18 -8.16 -6.71
C LEU A 218 -8.72 -8.50 -6.95
N TYR A 219 -8.05 -7.67 -7.72
CA TYR A 219 -6.62 -7.79 -7.98
C TYR A 219 -5.84 -6.66 -7.31
N PHE A 220 -4.68 -7.01 -6.76
CA PHE A 220 -3.63 -6.05 -6.48
C PHE A 220 -2.53 -6.21 -7.51
N LYS A 221 -2.28 -5.17 -8.30
CA LYS A 221 -1.24 -5.18 -9.33
C LYS A 221 -0.02 -4.40 -8.87
N LEU A 222 1.14 -5.05 -8.88
CA LEU A 222 2.44 -4.42 -8.68
C LEU A 222 2.82 -3.57 -9.89
N TYR A 223 2.43 -4.03 -11.07
CA TYR A 223 2.55 -3.32 -12.33
C TYR A 223 1.20 -3.37 -13.05
N ARG A 224 0.51 -2.24 -13.11
CA ARG A 224 -0.86 -2.15 -13.59
C ARG A 224 -1.10 -2.71 -15.00
N PRO A 225 -0.21 -2.50 -15.99
CA PRO A 225 -0.39 -3.07 -17.33
C PRO A 225 -0.25 -4.60 -17.41
N SER A 226 0.19 -5.27 -16.32
CA SER A 226 0.35 -6.72 -16.33
C SER A 226 -0.98 -7.44 -16.56
N ALA A 227 -0.92 -8.62 -17.22
CA ALA A 227 -2.07 -9.47 -17.36
C ALA A 227 -2.59 -9.97 -16.00
N ASP A 228 -3.89 -10.25 -15.88
CA ASP A 228 -4.48 -10.80 -14.65
C ASP A 228 -3.95 -12.21 -14.31
N THR A 229 -3.40 -12.90 -15.32
CA THR A 229 -2.79 -14.24 -15.20
C THR A 229 -1.32 -14.22 -14.80
N ASP A 230 -0.71 -13.03 -14.72
CA ASP A 230 0.67 -12.87 -14.27
C ASP A 230 0.72 -12.89 -12.73
N ALA A 231 0.97 -14.06 -12.16
CA ALA A 231 0.93 -14.28 -10.72
C ALA A 231 2.01 -13.47 -9.95
N ASP A 232 3.09 -13.07 -10.60
CA ASP A 232 4.15 -12.29 -9.98
C ASP A 232 3.78 -10.81 -9.86
N LEU A 233 3.06 -10.28 -10.83
CA LEU A 233 2.72 -8.87 -10.94
C LEU A 233 1.24 -8.56 -10.67
N ALA A 234 0.35 -9.55 -10.76
CA ALA A 234 -1.09 -9.42 -10.52
C ALA A 234 -1.58 -10.50 -9.55
N ARG A 235 -1.84 -10.10 -8.30
CA ARG A 235 -2.35 -11.02 -7.27
C ARG A 235 -3.85 -10.94 -7.19
N CYS A 236 -4.55 -12.06 -7.41
CA CYS A 236 -5.96 -12.16 -7.11
C CYS A 236 -6.13 -12.27 -5.58
N LEU A 237 -6.67 -11.22 -4.97
CA LEU A 237 -6.88 -11.13 -3.53
C LEU A 237 -8.22 -11.75 -3.12
N GLU A 238 -9.26 -11.54 -3.93
CA GLU A 238 -10.62 -12.03 -3.69
C GLU A 238 -11.21 -12.58 -4.99
N GLU A 239 -11.96 -13.66 -4.86
CA GLU A 239 -12.78 -14.21 -5.92
C GLU A 239 -14.14 -14.66 -5.34
N ARG A 240 -15.22 -14.23 -5.97
CA ARG A 240 -16.58 -14.62 -5.59
C ARG A 240 -17.40 -14.94 -6.82
N ARG A 241 -18.22 -15.98 -6.70
CA ARG A 241 -19.27 -16.32 -7.66
C ARG A 241 -20.62 -16.16 -6.98
N ILE A 242 -21.50 -15.39 -7.58
CA ILE A 242 -22.81 -15.05 -7.05
C ILE A 242 -23.85 -15.40 -8.10
N PRO A 243 -24.70 -16.41 -7.90
CA PRO A 243 -25.86 -16.66 -8.75
C PRO A 243 -26.90 -15.57 -8.55
N PHE A 244 -27.68 -15.26 -9.56
CA PHE A 244 -28.77 -14.31 -9.51
C PHE A 244 -29.92 -14.70 -10.44
#